data_4a53986f340c3ef8e98bc3964aba7b03
#
_entry.id   4a53986f340c3ef8e98bc3964aba7b03
#
_cell.length_a   1.000
_cell.length_b   1.000
_cell.length_c   1.000
_cell.angle_alpha   90.00
_cell.angle_beta   90.00
_cell.angle_gamma   90.00
#
_symmetry.space_group_name_H-M   'P 1'
#
loop_
_entity.id
_entity.type
_entity.pdbx_description
1 polymer ?
#
loop_
_entity_poly.entity_id
_entity_poly.type
_entity_poly.pdbx_seq_one_letter_code
_entity_poly.pdbx_strand_id
1 'polypeptide(L)'
;AFSGLKLADILDSLTTAEKAQLTPISKQQSSYTAKLSAYGTLKSSLEAFQTANTALNKADLFTATSTSSSTTAFSATTTGSAIAGKYTISVSQLAQAQTLTTKNAQPDSKTAIATADSKITFTAGNGKDPVTVDISAANSSLTGIRDAINKADAGVTASIINVGNGQYRLSITSTETGADNAVSISVSGDSALQSFMGYNGTSTDASNGMTESVTAQNAKLKVNNVDIENSSNTISDALEDITLNLNDVTTGNQTLTITKDTSKAETAMKAWVDADRKSTRLNSSHQ
;
A
#
# COMPACT_ATOMS: atom_id res chain seq x y z
N ALA A 1 -54.64 63.03 51.13
CA ALA A 1 -54.72 61.62 50.70
C ALA A 1 -54.44 61.50 49.19
N PHE A 2 -53.20 61.28 48.83
CA PHE A 2 -52.84 60.85 47.50
C PHE A 2 -52.76 59.34 47.56
N SER A 3 -53.85 58.70 47.40
CA SER A 3 -53.84 57.24 47.27
C SER A 3 -54.82 56.84 46.18
N GLY A 4 -54.35 56.14 45.24
CA GLY A 4 -55.21 55.49 44.27
C GLY A 4 -54.64 55.30 42.91
N LEU A 5 -53.52 55.91 42.62
CA LEU A 5 -52.82 55.48 41.38
C LEU A 5 -52.00 54.21 41.68
N LYS A 6 -52.50 53.11 41.26
CA LYS A 6 -51.74 51.85 41.23
C LYS A 6 -50.64 51.93 40.15
N LEU A 7 -49.55 52.61 40.49
CA LEU A 7 -48.45 52.92 39.59
C LEU A 7 -47.84 51.64 39.03
N ALA A 8 -47.82 50.56 39.81
CA ALA A 8 -47.37 49.24 39.39
C ALA A 8 -48.27 48.66 38.29
N ASP A 9 -49.62 48.77 38.40
CA ASP A 9 -50.59 48.31 37.43
C ASP A 9 -50.50 49.07 36.09
N ILE A 10 -50.22 50.40 36.18
CA ILE A 10 -49.99 51.24 35.00
C ILE A 10 -48.67 50.87 34.31
N LEU A 11 -47.59 50.66 35.09
CA LEU A 11 -46.30 50.26 34.56
C LEU A 11 -46.38 48.92 33.90
N ASP A 12 -47.08 47.95 34.51
CA ASP A 12 -47.28 46.58 33.93
C ASP A 12 -48.13 46.65 32.64
N SER A 13 -49.18 47.49 32.62
CA SER A 13 -49.99 47.71 31.43
C SER A 13 -49.21 48.37 30.30
N LEU A 14 -48.35 49.36 30.61
CA LEU A 14 -47.48 49.99 29.63
C LEU A 14 -46.43 48.99 29.09
N THR A 15 -45.81 48.22 30.00
CA THR A 15 -44.84 47.22 29.65
C THR A 15 -45.44 46.10 28.76
N THR A 16 -46.70 45.73 29.07
CA THR A 16 -47.43 44.72 28.26
C THR A 16 -47.79 45.29 26.88
N ALA A 17 -48.20 46.59 26.82
CA ALA A 17 -48.47 47.23 25.53
C ALA A 17 -47.21 47.37 24.65
N GLU A 18 -46.05 47.70 25.23
CA GLU A 18 -44.79 47.74 24.52
C GLU A 18 -44.35 46.36 24.07
N LYS A 19 -44.47 45.37 24.95
CA LYS A 19 -44.18 43.94 24.55
C LYS A 19 -45.08 43.44 23.42
N ALA A 20 -46.34 43.90 23.38
CA ALA A 20 -47.28 43.59 22.34
C ALA A 20 -46.78 44.07 20.93
N GLN A 21 -46.11 45.23 20.90
CA GLN A 21 -45.52 45.75 19.66
C GLN A 21 -44.29 44.89 19.17
N LEU A 22 -43.60 44.21 20.09
CA LEU A 22 -42.50 43.32 19.77
C LEU A 22 -42.96 41.95 19.22
N THR A 23 -44.22 41.58 19.53
CA THR A 23 -44.77 40.28 19.09
C THR A 23 -44.76 40.07 17.58
N PRO A 24 -45.15 41.04 16.72
CA PRO A 24 -45.08 40.87 15.28
C PRO A 24 -43.62 40.78 14.77
N ILE A 25 -42.71 41.51 15.39
CA ILE A 25 -41.28 41.46 15.05
C ILE A 25 -40.72 40.09 15.38
N SER A 26 -41.02 39.55 16.56
CA SER A 26 -40.61 38.19 16.96
C SER A 26 -41.18 37.11 16.04
N LYS A 27 -42.45 37.23 15.63
CA LYS A 27 -43.06 36.34 14.65
C LYS A 27 -42.37 36.42 13.28
N GLN A 28 -42.03 37.65 12.85
CA GLN A 28 -41.31 37.84 11.58
C GLN A 28 -39.91 37.26 11.63
N GLN A 29 -39.19 37.47 12.73
CA GLN A 29 -37.86 36.86 12.96
C GLN A 29 -37.93 35.34 12.94
N SER A 30 -38.92 34.75 13.64
CA SER A 30 -39.13 33.29 13.64
C SER A 30 -39.42 32.76 12.23
N SER A 31 -40.25 33.50 11.45
CA SER A 31 -40.58 33.18 10.08
C SER A 31 -39.32 33.20 9.17
N TYR A 32 -38.49 34.25 9.31
CA TYR A 32 -37.23 34.32 8.54
C TYR A 32 -36.24 33.23 8.96
N THR A 33 -36.12 32.90 10.24
CA THR A 33 -35.31 31.81 10.73
C THR A 33 -35.79 30.47 10.17
N ALA A 34 -37.10 30.23 10.16
CA ALA A 34 -37.68 29.03 9.56
C ALA A 34 -37.39 28.91 8.05
N LYS A 35 -37.56 30.04 7.32
CA LYS A 35 -37.23 30.08 5.88
C LYS A 35 -35.73 29.81 5.63
N LEU A 36 -34.85 30.44 6.43
CA LEU A 36 -33.40 30.22 6.31
C LEU A 36 -33.04 28.77 6.56
N SER A 37 -33.63 28.13 7.58
CA SER A 37 -33.48 26.71 7.88
C SER A 37 -33.98 25.83 6.72
N ALA A 38 -35.15 26.17 6.16
CA ALA A 38 -35.71 25.46 5.01
C ALA A 38 -34.79 25.56 3.77
N TYR A 39 -34.25 26.73 3.47
CA TYR A 39 -33.27 26.91 2.40
C TYR A 39 -31.98 26.13 2.67
N GLY A 40 -31.48 26.09 3.91
CA GLY A 40 -30.33 25.29 4.30
C GLY A 40 -30.56 23.79 4.07
N THR A 41 -31.76 23.31 4.43
CA THR A 41 -32.15 21.90 4.19
C THR A 41 -32.26 21.58 2.70
N LEU A 42 -32.87 22.49 1.92
CA LEU A 42 -32.97 22.33 0.47
C LEU A 42 -31.59 22.29 -0.20
N LYS A 43 -30.71 23.24 0.18
CA LYS A 43 -29.34 23.29 -0.30
C LYS A 43 -28.60 21.98 -0.02
N SER A 44 -28.64 21.49 1.23
CA SER A 44 -28.00 20.22 1.61
C SER A 44 -28.56 19.02 0.83
N SER A 45 -29.85 19.02 0.52
CA SER A 45 -30.47 17.95 -0.27
C SER A 45 -30.02 17.98 -1.74
N LEU A 46 -29.90 19.17 -2.32
CA LEU A 46 -29.39 19.35 -3.68
C LEU A 46 -27.90 18.98 -3.77
N GLU A 47 -27.09 19.34 -2.78
CA GLU A 47 -25.69 18.94 -2.69
C GLU A 47 -25.53 17.41 -2.58
N ALA A 48 -26.39 16.76 -1.78
CA ALA A 48 -26.42 15.31 -1.68
C ALA A 48 -26.83 14.65 -3.01
N PHE A 49 -27.83 15.20 -3.69
CA PHE A 49 -28.23 14.74 -5.02
C PHE A 49 -27.14 14.91 -6.06
N GLN A 50 -26.47 16.07 -6.08
CA GLN A 50 -25.34 16.32 -6.97
C GLN A 50 -24.19 15.33 -6.71
N THR A 51 -23.89 15.05 -5.46
CA THR A 51 -22.88 14.07 -5.05
C THR A 51 -23.24 12.67 -5.56
N ALA A 52 -24.47 12.25 -5.37
CA ALA A 52 -24.96 10.95 -5.83
C ALA A 52 -24.96 10.85 -7.38
N ASN A 53 -25.32 11.92 -8.07
CA ASN A 53 -25.26 11.99 -9.52
C ASN A 53 -23.81 11.90 -10.06
N THR A 54 -22.87 12.59 -9.40
CA THR A 54 -21.44 12.51 -9.74
C THR A 54 -20.90 11.10 -9.51
N ALA A 55 -21.35 10.43 -8.44
CA ALA A 55 -20.96 9.04 -8.16
C ALA A 55 -21.44 8.08 -9.24
N LEU A 56 -22.67 8.26 -9.75
CA LEU A 56 -23.24 7.45 -10.85
C LEU A 56 -22.55 7.68 -12.20
N ASN A 57 -21.99 8.85 -12.43
CA ASN A 57 -21.35 9.21 -13.70
C ASN A 57 -19.91 8.68 -13.85
N LYS A 58 -19.48 7.78 -12.97
CA LYS A 58 -18.17 7.12 -13.07
C LYS A 58 -18.27 5.88 -13.96
N ALA A 59 -17.53 5.87 -15.06
CA ALA A 59 -17.55 4.77 -16.03
C ALA A 59 -17.09 3.44 -15.41
N ASP A 60 -16.12 3.47 -14.50
CA ASP A 60 -15.57 2.31 -13.78
C ASP A 60 -16.60 1.59 -12.88
N LEU A 61 -17.69 2.28 -12.53
CA LEU A 61 -18.76 1.73 -11.72
C LEU A 61 -19.46 0.54 -12.41
N PHE A 62 -19.58 0.59 -13.74
CA PHE A 62 -20.29 -0.38 -14.57
C PHE A 62 -19.36 -1.44 -15.19
N THR A 63 -18.05 -1.23 -15.09
CA THR A 63 -17.03 -2.15 -15.58
C THR A 63 -16.33 -2.90 -14.44
N ALA A 64 -16.71 -2.64 -13.18
CA ALA A 64 -16.12 -3.29 -12.02
C ALA A 64 -16.23 -4.81 -12.10
N THR A 65 -15.16 -5.49 -11.68
CA THR A 65 -15.09 -6.94 -11.60
C THR A 65 -14.69 -7.37 -10.19
N SER A 66 -15.10 -8.57 -9.81
CA SER A 66 -14.67 -9.25 -8.59
C SER A 66 -13.92 -10.53 -8.94
N THR A 67 -12.95 -10.88 -8.10
CA THR A 67 -12.12 -12.07 -8.27
C THR A 67 -12.40 -13.06 -7.14
N SER A 68 -12.39 -14.34 -7.48
CA SER A 68 -12.44 -15.44 -6.52
C SER A 68 -11.48 -16.54 -6.94
N SER A 69 -10.65 -17.00 -6.02
CA SER A 69 -9.72 -18.11 -6.21
C SER A 69 -10.22 -19.36 -5.48
N SER A 70 -10.01 -20.54 -6.07
CA SER A 70 -10.27 -21.84 -5.42
C SER A 70 -9.26 -22.21 -4.35
N THR A 71 -8.20 -21.41 -4.17
CA THR A 71 -7.09 -21.63 -3.25
C THR A 71 -6.61 -20.32 -2.63
N THR A 72 -5.88 -20.40 -1.54
CA THR A 72 -5.15 -19.28 -0.93
C THR A 72 -3.73 -19.11 -1.47
N ALA A 73 -3.26 -20.05 -2.30
CA ALA A 73 -1.91 -20.02 -2.88
C ALA A 73 -1.68 -18.84 -3.83
N PHE A 74 -2.75 -18.28 -4.38
CA PHE A 74 -2.69 -17.01 -5.11
C PHE A 74 -3.98 -16.22 -4.94
N SER A 75 -3.88 -14.92 -5.18
CA SER A 75 -5.01 -14.00 -5.32
C SER A 75 -4.86 -13.19 -6.60
N ALA A 76 -5.92 -12.51 -7.00
CA ALA A 76 -5.89 -11.61 -8.14
C ALA A 76 -6.60 -10.30 -7.82
N THR A 77 -6.13 -9.22 -8.42
CA THR A 77 -6.82 -7.94 -8.51
C THR A 77 -7.06 -7.59 -9.97
N THR A 78 -8.12 -6.85 -10.24
CA THR A 78 -8.50 -6.50 -11.60
C THR A 78 -8.66 -5.00 -11.73
N THR A 79 -8.41 -4.48 -12.93
CA THR A 79 -8.85 -3.15 -13.35
C THR A 79 -10.21 -3.24 -14.03
N GLY A 80 -10.84 -2.09 -14.32
CA GLY A 80 -12.22 -2.04 -14.85
C GLY A 80 -12.41 -2.65 -16.23
N SER A 81 -11.34 -3.06 -16.92
CA SER A 81 -11.41 -3.65 -18.27
C SER A 81 -11.20 -5.17 -18.27
N ALA A 82 -10.93 -5.76 -17.11
CA ALA A 82 -10.68 -7.21 -17.01
C ALA A 82 -11.86 -8.03 -17.56
N ILE A 83 -11.55 -9.04 -18.34
CA ILE A 83 -12.56 -9.91 -18.98
C ILE A 83 -13.04 -10.93 -17.94
N ALA A 84 -14.37 -10.96 -17.72
CA ALA A 84 -15.00 -11.97 -16.88
C ALA A 84 -14.83 -13.36 -17.50
N GLY A 85 -14.44 -14.33 -16.67
CA GLY A 85 -14.16 -15.69 -17.11
C GLY A 85 -13.56 -16.55 -16.02
N LYS A 86 -13.23 -17.79 -16.39
CA LYS A 86 -12.51 -18.74 -15.53
C LYS A 86 -11.14 -18.99 -16.14
N TYR A 87 -10.12 -18.87 -15.32
CA TYR A 87 -8.72 -19.11 -15.68
C TYR A 87 -8.20 -20.28 -14.84
N THR A 88 -7.57 -21.23 -15.50
CA THR A 88 -6.89 -22.34 -14.81
C THR A 88 -5.46 -21.93 -14.50
N ILE A 89 -5.08 -21.95 -13.24
CA ILE A 89 -3.76 -21.50 -12.77
C ILE A 89 -3.09 -22.63 -12.00
N SER A 90 -1.83 -22.88 -12.28
CA SER A 90 -0.98 -23.72 -11.44
C SER A 90 0.36 -23.03 -11.20
N VAL A 91 0.75 -22.89 -9.94
CA VAL A 91 2.02 -22.29 -9.53
C VAL A 91 2.97 -23.41 -9.12
N SER A 92 4.08 -23.54 -9.84
CA SER A 92 5.10 -24.58 -9.57
C SER A 92 6.28 -24.06 -8.77
N GLN A 93 6.53 -22.74 -8.81
CA GLN A 93 7.65 -22.10 -8.12
C GLN A 93 7.33 -20.64 -7.84
N LEU A 94 7.71 -20.16 -6.65
CA LEU A 94 7.69 -18.74 -6.32
C LEU A 94 9.01 -18.06 -6.70
N ALA A 95 8.96 -16.78 -7.02
CA ALA A 95 10.15 -15.96 -7.14
C ALA A 95 10.79 -15.78 -5.75
N GLN A 96 12.11 -15.86 -5.70
CA GLN A 96 12.90 -15.66 -4.47
C GLN A 96 14.03 -14.65 -4.72
N ALA A 97 14.30 -13.85 -3.67
CA ALA A 97 15.46 -12.99 -3.62
C ALA A 97 16.70 -13.78 -3.20
N GLN A 98 17.85 -13.46 -3.77
CA GLN A 98 19.10 -14.03 -3.33
C GLN A 98 19.41 -13.65 -1.89
N THR A 99 19.94 -14.58 -1.12
CA THR A 99 20.54 -14.32 0.19
C THR A 99 21.93 -14.91 0.25
N LEU A 100 22.90 -14.05 0.50
CA LEU A 100 24.29 -14.37 0.73
C LEU A 100 24.63 -14.26 2.22
N THR A 101 25.39 -15.19 2.77
CA THR A 101 25.83 -15.16 4.17
C THR A 101 27.32 -15.41 4.25
N THR A 102 28.06 -14.65 5.08
CA THR A 102 29.52 -14.84 5.23
C THR A 102 29.84 -16.25 5.68
N LYS A 103 30.86 -16.89 5.04
CA LYS A 103 31.32 -18.23 5.43
C LYS A 103 31.93 -18.24 6.82
N ASN A 104 32.70 -17.19 7.13
CA ASN A 104 33.35 -17.03 8.42
C ASN A 104 32.50 -16.20 9.37
N ALA A 105 32.37 -16.64 10.60
CA ALA A 105 31.75 -15.87 11.65
C ALA A 105 32.78 -14.98 12.36
N GLN A 106 32.31 -13.87 12.93
CA GLN A 106 33.10 -12.98 13.75
C GLN A 106 32.75 -13.17 15.24
N PRO A 107 33.73 -13.08 16.16
CA PRO A 107 33.49 -13.25 17.60
C PRO A 107 32.63 -12.13 18.22
N ASP A 108 32.50 -11.01 17.52
CA ASP A 108 31.60 -9.92 17.87
C ASP A 108 31.19 -9.12 16.64
N SER A 109 30.28 -8.18 16.80
CA SER A 109 29.76 -7.36 15.69
C SER A 109 30.45 -6.00 15.54
N LYS A 110 31.41 -5.66 16.40
CA LYS A 110 32.00 -4.31 16.52
C LYS A 110 33.49 -4.23 16.17
N THR A 111 34.19 -5.36 16.15
CA THR A 111 35.61 -5.40 15.78
C THR A 111 35.76 -5.18 14.27
N ALA A 112 36.67 -4.27 13.91
CA ALA A 112 36.99 -3.96 12.52
C ALA A 112 37.64 -5.17 11.83
N ILE A 113 37.24 -5.42 10.58
CA ILE A 113 37.73 -6.54 9.74
C ILE A 113 38.83 -6.07 8.80
N ALA A 114 38.63 -4.89 8.17
CA ALA A 114 39.61 -4.31 7.26
C ALA A 114 40.72 -3.53 8.00
N THR A 115 41.91 -3.56 7.44
CA THR A 115 43.09 -2.78 7.92
C THR A 115 43.29 -1.51 7.09
N ALA A 116 42.63 -1.39 5.94
CA ALA A 116 42.69 -0.24 5.04
C ALA A 116 41.28 0.16 4.58
N ASP A 117 41.12 1.41 4.13
CA ASP A 117 39.91 1.88 3.53
C ASP A 117 39.58 1.08 2.27
N SER A 118 38.30 0.74 2.11
CA SER A 118 37.83 -0.20 1.12
C SER A 118 36.58 0.30 0.41
N LYS A 119 36.31 -0.26 -0.75
CA LYS A 119 35.09 -0.05 -1.52
C LYS A 119 34.42 -1.40 -1.79
N ILE A 120 33.16 -1.50 -1.40
CA ILE A 120 32.31 -2.67 -1.69
C ILE A 120 31.43 -2.34 -2.87
N THR A 121 31.54 -3.08 -3.96
CA THR A 121 30.74 -2.88 -5.16
C THR A 121 29.77 -4.04 -5.34
N PHE A 122 28.48 -3.71 -5.43
CA PHE A 122 27.39 -4.62 -5.73
C PHE A 122 27.02 -4.52 -7.21
N THR A 123 27.03 -5.65 -7.91
CA THR A 123 26.64 -5.71 -9.31
C THR A 123 25.50 -6.72 -9.46
N ALA A 124 24.31 -6.25 -9.87
CA ALA A 124 23.17 -7.11 -10.16
C ALA A 124 23.21 -7.60 -11.61
N GLY A 125 22.66 -8.80 -11.86
CA GLY A 125 22.57 -9.40 -13.20
C GLY A 125 21.55 -8.71 -14.13
N ASN A 126 20.73 -7.80 -13.60
CA ASN A 126 19.63 -7.13 -14.33
C ASN A 126 20.07 -5.96 -15.24
N GLY A 127 21.38 -5.74 -15.42
CA GLY A 127 21.94 -4.69 -16.27
C GLY A 127 21.90 -3.28 -15.66
N LYS A 128 21.53 -3.14 -14.39
CA LYS A 128 21.67 -1.87 -13.66
C LYS A 128 23.13 -1.55 -13.37
N ASP A 129 23.44 -0.27 -13.26
CA ASP A 129 24.78 0.16 -12.91
C ASP A 129 25.19 -0.36 -11.53
N PRO A 130 26.47 -0.79 -11.37
CA PRO A 130 26.99 -1.23 -10.08
C PRO A 130 26.95 -0.10 -9.05
N VAL A 131 26.59 -0.43 -7.81
CA VAL A 131 26.58 0.52 -6.70
C VAL A 131 27.77 0.25 -5.79
N THR A 132 28.56 1.29 -5.51
CA THR A 132 29.76 1.20 -4.67
C THR A 132 29.54 1.88 -3.34
N VAL A 133 29.90 1.19 -2.27
CA VAL A 133 29.81 1.64 -0.87
C VAL A 133 31.22 1.80 -0.30
N ASP A 134 31.55 3.00 0.17
CA ASP A 134 32.85 3.28 0.81
C ASP A 134 32.83 2.81 2.28
N ILE A 135 33.84 2.06 2.68
CA ILE A 135 34.04 1.56 4.03
C ILE A 135 35.41 1.99 4.51
N SER A 136 35.47 2.85 5.54
CA SER A 136 36.75 3.16 6.18
C SER A 136 37.20 1.99 7.04
N ALA A 137 38.54 1.82 7.19
CA ALA A 137 39.09 0.78 8.04
C ALA A 137 38.50 0.77 9.46
N ALA A 138 38.34 1.95 10.06
CA ALA A 138 37.74 2.08 11.39
C ALA A 138 36.25 1.68 11.49
N ASN A 139 35.54 1.70 10.37
CA ASN A 139 34.09 1.37 10.31
C ASN A 139 33.80 0.04 9.56
N SER A 140 34.82 -0.82 9.47
CA SER A 140 34.75 -2.12 8.78
C SER A 140 34.24 -3.28 9.66
N SER A 141 33.62 -2.98 10.80
CA SER A 141 32.95 -3.98 11.62
C SER A 141 31.65 -4.47 10.98
N LEU A 142 31.10 -5.61 11.42
CA LEU A 142 29.81 -6.08 10.89
C LEU A 142 28.72 -5.01 11.01
N THR A 143 28.67 -4.28 12.12
CA THR A 143 27.72 -3.17 12.33
C THR A 143 27.96 -2.03 11.35
N GLY A 144 29.21 -1.61 11.18
CA GLY A 144 29.56 -0.52 10.27
C GLY A 144 29.28 -0.86 8.81
N ILE A 145 29.62 -2.08 8.36
CA ILE A 145 29.34 -2.57 7.01
C ILE A 145 27.82 -2.64 6.77
N ARG A 146 27.07 -3.24 7.70
CA ARG A 146 25.59 -3.31 7.61
C ARG A 146 24.99 -1.91 7.45
N ASP A 147 25.37 -0.97 8.29
CA ASP A 147 24.81 0.38 8.29
C ASP A 147 25.17 1.15 7.01
N ALA A 148 26.38 0.98 6.51
CA ALA A 148 26.83 1.60 5.27
C ALA A 148 26.06 1.04 4.04
N ILE A 149 25.91 -0.29 3.96
CA ILE A 149 25.15 -0.94 2.87
C ILE A 149 23.69 -0.49 2.89
N ASN A 150 23.04 -0.55 4.05
CA ASN A 150 21.62 -0.19 4.16
C ASN A 150 21.33 1.29 3.90
N LYS A 151 22.34 2.16 4.10
CA LYS A 151 22.24 3.59 3.77
C LYS A 151 22.44 3.87 2.28
N ALA A 152 23.17 3.02 1.59
CA ALA A 152 23.59 3.28 0.21
C ALA A 152 22.52 2.95 -0.85
N ASP A 153 21.43 2.28 -0.47
CA ASP A 153 20.36 1.80 -1.40
C ASP A 153 20.94 1.01 -2.59
N ALA A 154 21.84 0.08 -2.27
CA ALA A 154 22.59 -0.69 -3.28
C ALA A 154 21.81 -1.87 -3.88
N GLY A 155 20.45 -1.85 -3.81
CA GLY A 155 19.60 -2.96 -4.26
C GLY A 155 19.70 -4.21 -3.38
N VAL A 156 20.31 -4.08 -2.21
CA VAL A 156 20.45 -5.14 -1.21
C VAL A 156 20.19 -4.58 0.19
N THR A 157 19.81 -5.47 1.11
CA THR A 157 19.73 -5.19 2.54
C THR A 157 20.73 -6.07 3.29
N ALA A 158 21.40 -5.49 4.28
CA ALA A 158 22.34 -6.20 5.13
C ALA A 158 21.75 -6.39 6.53
N SER A 159 21.99 -7.57 7.12
CA SER A 159 21.62 -7.91 8.50
C SER A 159 22.72 -8.71 9.18
N ILE A 160 22.72 -8.72 10.51
CA ILE A 160 23.67 -9.49 11.30
C ILE A 160 22.93 -10.63 11.97
N ILE A 161 23.40 -11.86 11.77
CA ILE A 161 22.85 -13.06 12.35
C ILE A 161 23.76 -13.53 13.50
N ASN A 162 23.20 -13.66 14.69
CA ASN A 162 23.87 -14.35 15.80
C ASN A 162 23.68 -15.86 15.60
N VAL A 163 24.78 -16.56 15.35
CA VAL A 163 24.79 -18.00 15.11
C VAL A 163 25.03 -18.83 16.39
N GLY A 164 24.99 -18.19 17.54
CA GLY A 164 25.26 -18.82 18.83
C GLY A 164 26.75 -18.73 19.26
N ASN A 165 27.04 -19.09 20.50
CA ASN A 165 28.39 -19.10 21.08
C ASN A 165 29.16 -17.76 20.92
N GLY A 166 28.45 -16.62 20.90
CA GLY A 166 29.06 -15.33 20.68
C GLY A 166 29.57 -15.08 19.26
N GLN A 167 29.10 -15.85 18.28
CA GLN A 167 29.52 -15.75 16.89
C GLN A 167 28.45 -15.05 16.04
N TYR A 168 28.91 -14.22 15.10
CA TYR A 168 28.03 -13.39 14.26
C TYR A 168 28.43 -13.50 12.78
N ARG A 169 27.44 -13.51 11.89
CA ARG A 169 27.61 -13.49 10.43
C ARG A 169 26.87 -12.30 9.83
N LEU A 170 27.40 -11.79 8.72
CA LEU A 170 26.70 -10.83 7.89
C LEU A 170 25.86 -11.58 6.85
N SER A 171 24.61 -11.19 6.72
CA SER A 171 23.70 -11.68 5.68
C SER A 171 23.32 -10.52 4.78
N ILE A 172 23.36 -10.72 3.48
CA ILE A 172 23.02 -9.75 2.44
C ILE A 172 21.93 -10.36 1.58
N THR A 173 20.78 -9.67 1.48
CA THR A 173 19.62 -10.14 0.70
C THR A 173 19.27 -9.11 -0.36
N SER A 174 19.07 -9.53 -1.60
CA SER A 174 18.57 -8.67 -2.67
C SER A 174 17.21 -8.10 -2.30
N THR A 175 16.94 -6.84 -2.63
CA THR A 175 15.64 -6.20 -2.38
C THR A 175 14.56 -6.70 -3.34
N GLU A 176 14.98 -7.17 -4.50
CA GLU A 176 14.10 -7.70 -5.55
C GLU A 176 14.27 -9.21 -5.68
N THR A 177 13.19 -9.90 -5.99
CA THR A 177 13.18 -11.32 -6.35
C THR A 177 13.56 -11.53 -7.81
N GLY A 178 13.86 -12.78 -8.19
CA GLY A 178 14.14 -13.16 -9.57
C GLY A 178 15.61 -13.36 -9.89
N ALA A 179 15.88 -14.26 -10.81
CA ALA A 179 17.23 -14.71 -11.15
C ALA A 179 18.15 -13.56 -11.61
N ASP A 180 17.62 -12.61 -12.38
CA ASP A 180 18.37 -11.47 -12.90
C ASP A 180 18.72 -10.43 -11.80
N ASN A 181 18.09 -10.51 -10.62
CA ASN A 181 18.37 -9.65 -9.48
C ASN A 181 19.39 -10.28 -8.50
N ALA A 182 20.00 -11.41 -8.87
CA ALA A 182 21.15 -11.96 -8.17
C ALA A 182 22.33 -10.98 -8.24
N VAL A 183 23.04 -10.82 -7.13
CA VAL A 183 24.17 -9.88 -7.03
C VAL A 183 25.49 -10.61 -6.90
N SER A 184 26.53 -10.00 -7.46
CA SER A 184 27.93 -10.29 -7.13
C SER A 184 28.49 -9.15 -6.28
N ILE A 185 29.47 -9.45 -5.44
CA ILE A 185 30.10 -8.54 -4.51
C ILE A 185 31.61 -8.55 -4.74
N SER A 186 32.18 -7.42 -5.10
CA SER A 186 33.62 -7.25 -5.17
C SER A 186 34.07 -6.21 -4.14
N VAL A 187 35.23 -6.40 -3.54
CA VAL A 187 35.84 -5.46 -2.61
C VAL A 187 37.21 -5.07 -3.13
N SER A 188 37.51 -3.78 -3.12
CA SER A 188 38.83 -3.23 -3.43
C SER A 188 39.35 -2.44 -2.24
N GLY A 189 40.68 -2.34 -2.10
CA GLY A 189 41.35 -1.63 -1.03
C GLY A 189 41.89 -2.52 0.08
N ASP A 190 41.12 -3.52 0.54
CA ASP A 190 41.55 -4.44 1.60
C ASP A 190 41.26 -5.90 1.23
N SER A 191 42.31 -6.74 1.28
CA SER A 191 42.21 -8.16 0.91
C SER A 191 41.51 -9.03 1.98
N ALA A 192 41.56 -8.63 3.25
CA ALA A 192 40.87 -9.36 4.31
C ALA A 192 39.36 -9.17 4.18
N LEU A 193 38.91 -7.95 3.87
CA LEU A 193 37.50 -7.68 3.62
C LEU A 193 37.02 -8.36 2.34
N GLN A 194 37.82 -8.38 1.26
CA GLN A 194 37.51 -9.15 0.02
C GLN A 194 37.35 -10.64 0.34
N SER A 195 38.26 -11.23 1.11
CA SER A 195 38.17 -12.63 1.51
C SER A 195 37.00 -12.94 2.44
N PHE A 196 36.53 -11.94 3.17
CA PHE A 196 35.40 -12.06 4.11
C PHE A 196 34.04 -12.01 3.41
N MET A 197 33.85 -11.08 2.44
CA MET A 197 32.53 -10.84 1.87
C MET A 197 32.49 -10.81 0.34
N GLY A 198 33.59 -11.06 -0.35
CA GLY A 198 33.58 -11.17 -1.82
C GLY A 198 32.70 -12.33 -2.28
N TYR A 199 31.94 -12.11 -3.35
CA TYR A 199 31.13 -13.13 -4.00
C TYR A 199 31.08 -12.86 -5.52
N ASN A 200 31.62 -13.77 -6.31
CA ASN A 200 31.79 -13.57 -7.76
C ASN A 200 30.57 -13.94 -8.62
N GLY A 201 29.43 -14.26 -8.00
CA GLY A 201 28.23 -14.69 -8.72
C GLY A 201 28.13 -16.19 -8.97
N THR A 202 29.16 -16.97 -8.61
CA THR A 202 29.19 -18.42 -8.77
C THR A 202 29.25 -19.11 -7.42
N SER A 203 28.14 -19.73 -7.01
CA SER A 203 27.98 -20.27 -5.64
C SER A 203 28.98 -21.36 -5.26
N THR A 204 29.54 -22.05 -6.25
CA THR A 204 30.51 -23.18 -6.06
C THR A 204 31.96 -22.71 -5.98
N ASP A 205 32.24 -21.40 -6.18
CA ASP A 205 33.61 -20.91 -6.15
C ASP A 205 34.15 -20.89 -4.71
N ALA A 206 35.27 -21.59 -4.50
CA ALA A 206 35.89 -21.71 -3.19
C ALA A 206 36.50 -20.37 -2.69
N SER A 207 36.86 -19.45 -3.60
CA SER A 207 37.42 -18.13 -3.26
C SER A 207 36.41 -17.15 -2.69
N ASN A 208 35.09 -17.44 -2.81
CA ASN A 208 34.06 -16.58 -2.22
C ASN A 208 34.16 -16.52 -0.69
N GLY A 209 34.05 -15.33 -0.14
CA GLY A 209 33.90 -15.09 1.30
C GLY A 209 32.48 -15.33 1.80
N MET A 210 31.52 -15.33 0.89
CA MET A 210 30.11 -15.60 1.19
C MET A 210 29.63 -16.91 0.56
N THR A 211 28.58 -17.49 1.19
CA THR A 211 27.81 -18.63 0.67
C THR A 211 26.44 -18.14 0.27
N GLU A 212 25.97 -18.59 -0.87
CA GLU A 212 24.58 -18.39 -1.29
C GLU A 212 23.65 -19.29 -0.46
N SER A 213 22.98 -18.70 0.51
CA SER A 213 22.04 -19.40 1.42
C SER A 213 20.66 -19.58 0.79
N VAL A 214 20.27 -18.63 -0.05
CA VAL A 214 19.06 -18.71 -0.89
C VAL A 214 19.44 -18.25 -2.28
N THR A 215 19.15 -19.11 -3.26
CA THR A 215 19.37 -18.80 -4.68
C THR A 215 18.22 -17.92 -5.21
N ALA A 216 18.58 -16.86 -5.93
CA ALA A 216 17.60 -16.07 -6.67
C ALA A 216 16.92 -16.93 -7.73
N GLN A 217 15.60 -16.85 -7.80
CA GLN A 217 14.84 -17.59 -8.82
C GLN A 217 13.57 -16.85 -9.23
N ASN A 218 13.13 -17.11 -10.46
CA ASN A 218 11.88 -16.58 -10.98
C ASN A 218 10.67 -17.41 -10.50
N ALA A 219 9.51 -16.77 -10.41
CA ALA A 219 8.25 -17.48 -10.32
C ALA A 219 7.96 -18.23 -11.61
N LYS A 220 7.42 -19.44 -11.49
CA LYS A 220 6.98 -20.27 -12.62
C LYS A 220 5.56 -20.74 -12.38
N LEU A 221 4.69 -20.45 -13.33
CA LEU A 221 3.28 -20.81 -13.27
C LEU A 221 2.76 -21.14 -14.66
N LYS A 222 1.59 -21.76 -14.72
CA LYS A 222 0.81 -21.91 -15.95
C LYS A 222 -0.51 -21.19 -15.79
N VAL A 223 -0.91 -20.48 -16.83
CA VAL A 223 -2.25 -19.91 -16.96
C VAL A 223 -2.88 -20.50 -18.21
N ASN A 224 -4.03 -21.16 -18.08
CA ASN A 224 -4.69 -21.89 -19.16
C ASN A 224 -3.72 -22.81 -19.94
N ASN A 225 -2.83 -23.48 -19.22
CA ASN A 225 -1.80 -24.38 -19.73
C ASN A 225 -0.67 -23.70 -20.52
N VAL A 226 -0.58 -22.35 -20.48
CA VAL A 226 0.54 -21.59 -21.05
C VAL A 226 1.56 -21.33 -19.94
N ASP A 227 2.83 -21.66 -20.20
CA ASP A 227 3.93 -21.41 -19.27
C ASP A 227 4.24 -19.92 -19.19
N ILE A 228 4.37 -19.43 -17.95
CA ILE A 228 4.73 -18.06 -17.64
C ILE A 228 5.88 -18.10 -16.62
N GLU A 229 6.88 -17.29 -16.87
CA GLU A 229 8.00 -17.06 -15.96
C GLU A 229 8.10 -15.55 -15.67
N ASN A 230 8.24 -15.18 -14.39
CA ASN A 230 8.32 -13.78 -13.98
C ASN A 230 9.29 -13.62 -12.81
N SER A 231 10.04 -12.54 -12.79
CA SER A 231 10.98 -12.24 -11.71
C SER A 231 10.32 -11.88 -10.39
N SER A 232 9.01 -11.62 -10.40
CA SER A 232 8.22 -11.20 -9.23
C SER A 232 7.09 -12.18 -8.93
N ASN A 233 6.67 -12.24 -7.66
CA ASN A 233 5.44 -12.92 -7.24
C ASN A 233 4.18 -12.08 -7.46
N THR A 234 4.33 -10.79 -7.82
CA THR A 234 3.24 -9.92 -8.27
C THR A 234 3.37 -9.73 -9.77
N ILE A 235 2.47 -10.33 -10.54
CA ILE A 235 2.54 -10.45 -12.00
C ILE A 235 1.37 -9.68 -12.61
N SER A 236 1.65 -8.59 -13.29
CA SER A 236 0.65 -7.69 -13.89
C SER A 236 0.58 -7.75 -15.42
N ASP A 237 1.45 -8.52 -16.05
CA ASP A 237 1.65 -8.61 -17.49
C ASP A 237 1.28 -9.98 -18.10
N ALA A 238 0.90 -10.94 -17.27
CA ALA A 238 0.53 -12.29 -17.73
C ALA A 238 -0.90 -12.35 -18.28
N LEU A 239 -1.80 -11.54 -17.77
CA LEU A 239 -3.20 -11.42 -18.18
C LEU A 239 -3.57 -9.94 -18.24
N GLU A 240 -4.21 -9.54 -19.33
CA GLU A 240 -4.63 -8.15 -19.52
C GLU A 240 -5.59 -7.70 -18.41
N ASP A 241 -5.28 -6.57 -17.79
CA ASP A 241 -6.06 -5.96 -16.69
C ASP A 241 -6.23 -6.82 -15.43
N ILE A 242 -5.39 -7.84 -15.25
CA ILE A 242 -5.38 -8.74 -14.09
C ILE A 242 -3.97 -8.79 -13.51
N THR A 243 -3.84 -8.46 -12.24
CA THR A 243 -2.61 -8.67 -11.48
C THR A 243 -2.76 -9.90 -10.61
N LEU A 244 -1.89 -10.88 -10.81
CA LEU A 244 -1.79 -12.08 -9.98
C LEU A 244 -0.80 -11.84 -8.85
N ASN A 245 -1.16 -12.21 -7.62
CA ASN A 245 -0.28 -12.22 -6.46
C ASN A 245 -0.11 -13.65 -5.98
N LEU A 246 1.10 -14.18 -6.14
CA LEU A 246 1.46 -15.55 -5.77
C LEU A 246 1.91 -15.59 -4.32
N ASN A 247 1.29 -16.45 -3.51
CA ASN A 247 1.59 -16.61 -2.09
C ASN A 247 2.23 -17.96 -1.77
N ASP A 248 1.91 -18.99 -2.58
CA ASP A 248 2.42 -20.35 -2.39
C ASP A 248 2.35 -21.14 -3.71
N VAL A 249 3.00 -22.30 -3.76
CA VAL A 249 2.85 -23.26 -4.85
C VAL A 249 1.48 -23.96 -4.75
N THR A 250 0.94 -24.37 -5.91
CA THR A 250 -0.35 -25.05 -5.93
C THR A 250 -0.21 -26.57 -6.04
N THR A 251 -1.13 -27.30 -5.43
CA THR A 251 -1.29 -28.73 -5.71
C THR A 251 -2.21 -28.88 -6.93
N GLY A 252 -1.59 -29.03 -8.11
CA GLY A 252 -2.31 -29.16 -9.37
C GLY A 252 -2.97 -27.87 -9.84
N ASN A 253 -3.93 -28.01 -10.75
CA ASN A 253 -4.64 -26.89 -11.35
C ASN A 253 -5.68 -26.31 -10.39
N GLN A 254 -5.68 -24.99 -10.26
CA GLN A 254 -6.63 -24.20 -9.47
C GLN A 254 -7.41 -23.26 -10.39
N THR A 255 -8.54 -22.77 -9.91
CA THR A 255 -9.39 -21.89 -10.72
C THR A 255 -9.41 -20.48 -10.14
N LEU A 256 -9.09 -19.49 -10.98
CA LEU A 256 -9.40 -18.09 -10.77
C LEU A 256 -10.71 -17.77 -11.51
N THR A 257 -11.70 -17.27 -10.82
CA THR A 257 -12.97 -16.82 -11.41
C THR A 257 -13.04 -15.30 -11.33
N ILE A 258 -13.31 -14.66 -12.45
CA ILE A 258 -13.57 -13.22 -12.56
C ILE A 258 -15.02 -13.03 -12.97
N THR A 259 -15.77 -12.28 -12.22
CA THR A 259 -17.18 -11.98 -12.47
C THR A 259 -17.40 -10.48 -12.51
N LYS A 260 -18.45 -10.04 -13.21
CA LYS A 260 -18.87 -8.63 -13.12
C LYS A 260 -19.36 -8.34 -11.70
N ASP A 261 -18.93 -7.21 -11.15
CA ASP A 261 -19.38 -6.72 -9.84
C ASP A 261 -20.35 -5.57 -10.03
N THR A 262 -21.64 -5.85 -9.87
CA THR A 262 -22.70 -4.85 -9.95
C THR A 262 -23.01 -4.18 -8.61
N SER A 263 -22.41 -4.63 -7.51
CA SER A 263 -22.76 -4.19 -6.16
C SER A 263 -22.51 -2.70 -5.94
N LYS A 264 -21.42 -2.18 -6.50
CA LYS A 264 -21.10 -0.75 -6.44
C LYS A 264 -22.09 0.08 -7.25
N ALA A 265 -22.47 -0.39 -8.44
CA ALA A 265 -23.48 0.25 -9.27
C ALA A 265 -24.85 0.26 -8.60
N GLU A 266 -25.27 -0.87 -8.02
CA GLU A 266 -26.52 -0.96 -7.25
C GLU A 266 -26.53 -0.01 -6.05
N THR A 267 -25.43 0.06 -5.31
CA THR A 267 -25.29 0.97 -4.17
C THR A 267 -25.38 2.44 -4.60
N ALA A 268 -24.70 2.80 -5.67
CA ALA A 268 -24.74 4.16 -6.22
C ALA A 268 -26.13 4.52 -6.77
N MET A 269 -26.83 3.59 -7.44
CA MET A 269 -28.20 3.78 -7.90
C MET A 269 -29.17 3.97 -6.73
N LYS A 270 -29.05 3.18 -5.67
CA LYS A 270 -29.87 3.32 -4.45
C LYS A 270 -29.63 4.69 -3.81
N ALA A 271 -28.38 5.09 -3.65
CA ALA A 271 -28.03 6.40 -3.09
C ALA A 271 -28.59 7.55 -3.92
N TRP A 272 -28.56 7.44 -5.25
CA TRP A 272 -29.12 8.42 -6.17
C TRP A 272 -30.66 8.52 -6.02
N VAL A 273 -31.35 7.38 -6.00
CA VAL A 273 -32.81 7.33 -5.81
C VAL A 273 -33.23 7.92 -4.45
N ASP A 274 -32.48 7.63 -3.38
CA ASP A 274 -32.76 8.15 -2.05
C ASP A 274 -32.54 9.66 -1.98
N ALA A 275 -31.49 10.18 -2.63
CA ALA A 275 -31.23 11.61 -2.72
C ALA A 275 -32.28 12.34 -3.56
N ASP A 276 -32.72 11.74 -4.69
CA ASP A 276 -33.82 12.26 -5.52
C ASP A 276 -35.13 12.36 -4.72
N ARG A 277 -35.55 11.26 -4.10
CA ARG A 277 -36.75 11.20 -3.27
C ARG A 277 -36.73 12.24 -2.16
N LYS A 278 -35.57 12.44 -1.52
CA LYS A 278 -35.42 13.44 -0.44
C LYS A 278 -35.55 14.87 -0.96
N SER A 279 -34.96 15.18 -2.11
CA SER A 279 -35.05 16.49 -2.75
C SER A 279 -36.49 16.80 -3.24
N THR A 280 -37.14 15.80 -3.85
CA THR A 280 -38.52 15.91 -4.36
C THR A 280 -39.54 16.09 -3.24
N ARG A 281 -39.43 15.36 -2.11
CA ARG A 281 -40.30 15.51 -0.95
C ARG A 281 -40.20 16.90 -0.30
N LEU A 282 -38.99 17.47 -0.23
CA LEU A 282 -38.78 18.82 0.29
C LEU A 282 -39.43 19.87 -0.63
N ASN A 283 -39.35 19.70 -1.94
CA ASN A 283 -39.98 20.61 -2.89
C ASN A 283 -41.52 20.57 -2.80
N SER A 284 -42.12 19.39 -2.59
CA SER A 284 -43.58 19.24 -2.45
C SER A 284 -44.11 19.72 -1.10
N SER A 285 -43.35 19.69 -0.04
CA SER A 285 -43.76 20.18 1.28
C SER A 285 -43.76 21.71 1.44
N HIS A 286 -43.16 22.44 0.48
CA HIS A 286 -43.07 23.88 0.46
C HIS A 286 -44.04 24.57 -0.51
N GLN A 287 -44.78 23.82 -1.31
CA GLN A 287 -45.88 24.30 -2.16
C GLN A 287 -47.21 24.28 -1.41
#